data_966ec9d30f272ad7a89b91ca09bd7af9
#
_entry.id   966ec9d30f272ad7a89b91ca09bd7af9
#
_cell.length_a   1.000
_cell.length_b   1.000
_cell.length_c   1.000
_cell.angle_alpha   90.00
_cell.angle_beta   90.00
_cell.angle_gamma   90.00
#
_symmetry.space_group_name_H-M   'P 1'
#
loop_
_entity.id
_entity.type
_entity.pdbx_description
1 polymer ?
#
loop_
_entity_poly.entity_id
_entity_poly.type
_entity_poly.pdbx_seq_one_letter_code
_entity_poly.pdbx_strand_id
1 'polypeptide(L)'
;RHYYASRGLGDVYKRQDDPVWHEQIFLQQKVLGGILGVEDCWLTMRGLKTMGLRMEQSVRSAEKISQMLEQHPAVKKVNYPGLKSHPGYEIQKQQASSGGAVLSFELADQEAVFAFAEALKIPIAAVSLGGVESILSYPVTMSHACVPKEEREKQGVTDGLLRLSVGIEDTADLLADLTQALAKVEEKIEK
;
A
#
# COMPACT_ATOMS: atom_id res chain seq x y z
N ARG A 1 -0.53 -6.10 19.46
CA ARG A 1 -1.64 -5.16 19.71
C ARG A 1 -1.22 -3.69 19.66
N HIS A 2 -0.03 -3.32 20.16
CA HIS A 2 0.42 -1.91 20.21
C HIS A 2 1.07 -1.37 18.92
N TYR A 3 1.55 -2.22 18.04
CA TYR A 3 2.32 -1.81 16.86
C TYR A 3 1.46 -1.09 15.80
N TYR A 4 0.23 -1.53 15.60
CA TYR A 4 -0.69 -0.87 14.66
C TYR A 4 -1.37 0.35 15.25
N ALA A 5 -1.69 0.32 16.53
CA ALA A 5 -2.23 1.47 17.24
C ALA A 5 -1.24 2.64 17.25
N SER A 6 0.07 2.37 17.36
CA SER A 6 1.10 3.42 17.33
C SER A 6 1.25 4.11 15.97
N ARG A 7 1.06 3.40 14.85
CA ARG A 7 1.10 4.03 13.51
C ARG A 7 -0.14 4.87 13.22
N GLY A 8 -1.33 4.36 13.53
CA GLY A 8 -2.57 5.11 13.39
C GLY A 8 -2.65 6.31 14.34
N LEU A 9 -2.28 6.13 15.59
CA LEU A 9 -2.20 7.20 16.57
C LEU A 9 -1.13 8.24 16.19
N GLY A 10 0.01 7.84 15.66
CA GLY A 10 1.04 8.76 15.19
C GLY A 10 0.54 9.69 14.09
N ASP A 11 -0.29 9.23 13.18
CA ASP A 11 -0.90 10.06 12.13
C ASP A 11 -1.99 10.98 12.70
N VAL A 12 -2.80 10.52 13.63
CA VAL A 12 -3.80 11.35 14.33
C VAL A 12 -3.13 12.45 15.14
N TYR A 13 -2.08 12.15 15.88
CA TYR A 13 -1.37 13.15 16.70
C TYR A 13 -0.56 14.15 15.87
N LYS A 14 -0.03 13.77 14.74
CA LYS A 14 0.74 14.68 13.86
C LYS A 14 -0.13 15.72 13.15
N ARG A 15 -1.44 15.50 13.08
CA ARG A 15 -2.38 16.35 12.31
C ARG A 15 -3.44 16.99 13.17
N GLN A 16 -3.21 17.10 14.47
CA GLN A 16 -4.07 17.84 15.38
C GLN A 16 -3.66 19.32 15.39
N ASP A 17 -4.64 20.19 15.25
CA ASP A 17 -4.52 21.64 15.42
C ASP A 17 -5.21 22.14 16.72
N ASP A 18 -5.72 21.20 17.54
CA ASP A 18 -6.25 21.49 18.86
C ASP A 18 -5.10 21.84 19.84
N PRO A 19 -5.06 23.06 20.40
CA PRO A 19 -3.98 23.53 21.25
C PRO A 19 -3.84 22.71 22.54
N VAL A 20 -4.94 22.15 23.08
CA VAL A 20 -4.90 21.33 24.30
C VAL A 20 -4.18 20.01 24.05
N TRP A 21 -4.52 19.35 22.95
CA TRP A 21 -3.83 18.13 22.56
C TRP A 21 -2.37 18.37 22.18
N HIS A 22 -2.09 19.49 21.51
CA HIS A 22 -0.73 19.88 21.16
C HIS A 22 0.15 20.00 22.42
N GLU A 23 -0.33 20.69 23.44
CA GLU A 23 0.40 20.91 24.69
C GLU A 23 0.66 19.59 25.45
N GLN A 24 -0.34 18.72 25.52
CA GLN A 24 -0.20 17.41 26.16
C GLN A 24 0.80 16.51 25.42
N ILE A 25 0.73 16.46 24.09
CA ILE A 25 1.65 15.65 23.27
C ILE A 25 3.07 16.19 23.38
N PHE A 26 3.25 17.51 23.34
CA PHE A 26 4.55 18.15 23.53
C PHE A 26 5.16 17.85 24.89
N LEU A 27 4.36 17.88 25.95
CA LEU A 27 4.80 17.51 27.30
C LEU A 27 5.23 16.03 27.35
N GLN A 28 4.44 15.11 26.77
CA GLN A 28 4.80 13.69 26.69
C GLN A 28 6.09 13.48 25.90
N GLN A 29 6.25 14.13 24.77
CA GLN A 29 7.47 14.08 23.96
C GLN A 29 8.69 14.54 24.78
N LYS A 30 8.56 15.64 25.49
CA LYS A 30 9.63 16.20 26.35
C LYS A 30 10.00 15.25 27.50
N VAL A 31 9.00 14.68 28.19
CA VAL A 31 9.19 13.84 29.37
C VAL A 31 9.71 12.45 29.00
N LEU A 32 9.16 11.85 27.94
CA LEU A 32 9.52 10.50 27.49
C LEU A 32 10.71 10.48 26.53
N GLY A 33 11.17 11.62 26.05
CA GLY A 33 12.28 11.71 25.11
C GLY A 33 11.97 11.15 23.73
N GLY A 34 10.70 11.15 23.30
CA GLY A 34 10.25 10.65 22.00
C GLY A 34 10.62 11.58 20.83
N ILE A 35 11.91 11.86 20.68
CA ILE A 35 12.47 12.70 19.61
C ILE A 35 13.39 11.88 18.74
N LEU A 36 13.52 12.27 17.47
CA LEU A 36 14.46 11.65 16.54
C LEU A 36 15.90 11.94 16.96
N GLY A 37 16.76 10.92 16.83
CA GLY A 37 18.22 11.08 16.93
C GLY A 37 18.77 11.98 15.82
N VAL A 38 19.99 12.48 16.01
CA VAL A 38 20.62 13.37 15.02
C VAL A 38 20.82 12.66 13.67
N GLU A 39 21.20 11.40 13.68
CA GLU A 39 21.36 10.59 12.48
C GLU A 39 20.02 10.36 11.76
N ASP A 40 18.97 10.04 12.50
CA ASP A 40 17.62 9.88 11.96
C ASP A 40 17.11 11.16 11.32
N CYS A 41 17.36 12.31 11.95
CA CYS A 41 17.04 13.62 11.38
C CYS A 41 17.80 13.85 10.06
N TRP A 42 19.08 13.56 10.03
CA TRP A 42 19.91 13.72 8.84
C TRP A 42 19.45 12.80 7.69
N LEU A 43 19.21 11.52 7.97
CA LEU A 43 18.67 10.55 6.99
C LEU A 43 17.32 10.97 6.46
N THR A 44 16.42 11.44 7.34
CA THR A 44 15.09 11.94 6.94
C THR A 44 15.22 13.15 6.01
N MET A 45 16.03 14.13 6.38
CA MET A 45 16.27 15.32 5.55
C MET A 45 16.89 14.95 4.20
N ARG A 46 17.82 13.98 4.17
CA ARG A 46 18.41 13.46 2.95
C ARG A 46 17.35 12.76 2.07
N GLY A 47 16.49 11.91 2.66
CA GLY A 47 15.42 11.22 1.96
C GLY A 47 14.38 12.16 1.36
N LEU A 48 14.05 13.25 2.05
CA LEU A 48 13.11 14.27 1.57
C LEU A 48 13.57 14.95 0.27
N LYS A 49 14.88 15.11 0.06
CA LYS A 49 15.42 15.80 -1.13
C LYS A 49 15.08 15.11 -2.46
N THR A 50 14.85 13.80 -2.44
CA THR A 50 14.50 13.02 -3.64
C THR A 50 13.07 12.48 -3.61
N MET A 51 12.29 12.84 -2.60
CA MET A 51 10.93 12.31 -2.41
C MET A 51 10.03 12.61 -3.62
N GLY A 52 10.10 13.82 -4.17
CA GLY A 52 9.30 14.20 -5.36
C GLY A 52 9.57 13.30 -6.56
N LEU A 53 10.84 13.09 -6.89
CA LEU A 53 11.26 12.22 -8.01
C LEU A 53 10.80 10.76 -7.82
N ARG A 54 10.95 10.24 -6.61
CA ARG A 54 10.52 8.88 -6.28
C ARG A 54 9.01 8.72 -6.37
N MET A 55 8.27 9.67 -5.81
CA MET A 55 6.81 9.67 -5.88
C MET A 55 6.30 9.77 -7.32
N GLU A 56 6.89 10.63 -8.14
CA GLU A 56 6.52 10.76 -9.54
C GLU A 56 6.68 9.45 -10.31
N GLN A 57 7.80 8.76 -10.13
CA GLN A 57 8.04 7.46 -10.76
C GLN A 57 7.07 6.39 -10.26
N SER A 58 6.92 6.25 -8.93
CA SER A 58 6.02 5.26 -8.33
C SER A 58 4.56 5.48 -8.73
N VAL A 59 4.10 6.74 -8.76
CA VAL A 59 2.74 7.10 -9.20
C VAL A 59 2.52 6.75 -10.67
N ARG A 60 3.47 7.10 -11.55
CA ARG A 60 3.40 6.75 -12.98
C ARG A 60 3.27 5.25 -13.21
N SER A 61 4.01 4.46 -12.44
CA SER A 61 3.92 3.01 -12.50
C SER A 61 2.60 2.50 -11.95
N ALA A 62 2.14 3.04 -10.80
CA ALA A 62 0.88 2.64 -10.17
C ALA A 62 -0.34 2.91 -11.06
N GLU A 63 -0.36 4.03 -11.78
CA GLU A 63 -1.42 4.36 -12.74
C GLU A 63 -1.50 3.34 -13.88
N LYS A 64 -0.36 2.95 -14.47
CA LYS A 64 -0.33 1.96 -15.54
C LYS A 64 -0.66 0.55 -15.03
N ILE A 65 -0.14 0.18 -13.86
CA ILE A 65 -0.44 -1.10 -13.22
C ILE A 65 -1.93 -1.21 -12.90
N SER A 66 -2.54 -0.17 -12.31
CA SER A 66 -3.96 -0.18 -11.96
C SER A 66 -4.86 -0.35 -13.19
N GLN A 67 -4.51 0.29 -14.31
CA GLN A 67 -5.23 0.15 -15.58
C GLN A 67 -5.09 -1.26 -16.17
N MET A 68 -3.91 -1.85 -16.12
CA MET A 68 -3.67 -3.23 -16.58
C MET A 68 -4.45 -4.21 -15.71
N LEU A 69 -4.40 -4.08 -14.39
CA LEU A 69 -5.13 -4.94 -13.47
C LEU A 69 -6.65 -4.82 -13.63
N GLU A 70 -7.19 -3.62 -13.86
CA GLU A 70 -8.63 -3.41 -14.07
C GLU A 70 -9.17 -4.14 -15.31
N GLN A 71 -8.32 -4.35 -16.30
CA GLN A 71 -8.68 -5.03 -17.56
C GLN A 71 -8.39 -6.53 -17.56
N HIS A 72 -7.69 -7.03 -16.53
CA HIS A 72 -7.24 -8.42 -16.51
C HIS A 72 -8.34 -9.37 -16.01
N PRO A 73 -8.66 -10.47 -16.71
CA PRO A 73 -9.76 -11.37 -16.36
C PRO A 73 -9.60 -12.07 -15.00
N ALA A 74 -8.38 -12.34 -14.56
CA ALA A 74 -8.11 -12.93 -13.25
C ALA A 74 -8.33 -11.98 -12.08
N VAL A 75 -8.53 -10.67 -12.33
CA VAL A 75 -8.71 -9.65 -11.29
C VAL A 75 -10.18 -9.29 -11.16
N LYS A 76 -10.75 -9.52 -9.98
CA LYS A 76 -12.16 -9.21 -9.70
C LYS A 76 -12.43 -7.73 -9.49
N LYS A 77 -11.49 -7.04 -8.85
CA LYS A 77 -11.66 -5.64 -8.45
C LYS A 77 -10.30 -4.99 -8.25
N VAL A 78 -10.22 -3.70 -8.60
CA VAL A 78 -9.07 -2.84 -8.29
C VAL A 78 -9.56 -1.66 -7.46
N ASN A 79 -8.89 -1.37 -6.35
CA ASN A 79 -9.14 -0.19 -5.55
C ASN A 79 -7.94 0.76 -5.68
N TYR A 80 -8.09 1.74 -6.56
CA TYR A 80 -7.09 2.79 -6.78
C TYR A 80 -7.80 4.11 -7.09
N PRO A 81 -7.63 5.15 -6.27
CA PRO A 81 -8.40 6.39 -6.42
C PRO A 81 -8.06 7.20 -7.67
N GLY A 82 -7.02 6.81 -8.42
CA GLY A 82 -6.70 7.35 -9.74
C GLY A 82 -7.51 6.75 -10.89
N LEU A 83 -8.26 5.67 -10.68
CA LEU A 83 -9.17 5.09 -11.68
C LEU A 83 -10.54 5.75 -11.63
N LYS A 84 -11.13 6.01 -12.81
CA LYS A 84 -12.47 6.60 -12.93
C LYS A 84 -13.59 5.71 -12.34
N SER A 85 -13.37 4.41 -12.29
CA SER A 85 -14.25 3.42 -11.68
C SER A 85 -14.27 3.48 -10.13
N HIS A 86 -13.27 4.10 -9.52
CA HIS A 86 -13.19 4.21 -8.07
C HIS A 86 -14.20 5.23 -7.52
N PRO A 87 -15.01 4.89 -6.49
CA PRO A 87 -16.05 5.78 -5.98
C PRO A 87 -15.52 7.11 -5.41
N GLY A 88 -14.27 7.15 -4.98
CA GLY A 88 -13.61 8.37 -4.48
C GLY A 88 -12.83 9.15 -5.54
N TYR A 89 -12.94 8.81 -6.84
CA TYR A 89 -12.14 9.45 -7.89
C TYR A 89 -12.26 10.98 -7.93
N GLU A 90 -13.47 11.52 -7.90
CA GLU A 90 -13.71 12.96 -7.96
C GLU A 90 -13.20 13.68 -6.70
N ILE A 91 -13.31 13.04 -5.53
CA ILE A 91 -12.76 13.58 -4.28
C ILE A 91 -11.23 13.60 -4.35
N GLN A 92 -10.62 12.49 -4.79
CA GLN A 92 -9.17 12.40 -4.96
C GLN A 92 -8.63 13.48 -5.89
N LYS A 93 -9.30 13.70 -7.02
CA LYS A 93 -8.94 14.70 -8.03
C LYS A 93 -9.01 16.15 -7.49
N GLN A 94 -9.92 16.41 -6.54
CA GLN A 94 -10.03 17.72 -5.90
C GLN A 94 -8.94 17.95 -4.83
N GLN A 95 -8.52 16.89 -4.13
CA GLN A 95 -7.66 16.99 -2.95
C GLN A 95 -6.19 16.67 -3.23
N ALA A 96 -5.88 15.96 -4.32
CA ALA A 96 -4.53 15.50 -4.63
C ALA A 96 -4.24 15.58 -6.12
N SER A 97 -2.96 15.66 -6.46
CA SER A 97 -2.48 15.70 -7.85
C SER A 97 -2.46 14.35 -8.54
N SER A 98 -2.63 13.24 -7.79
CA SER A 98 -2.58 11.88 -8.32
C SER A 98 -3.30 10.88 -7.42
N GLY A 99 -3.42 9.63 -7.86
CA GLY A 99 -3.96 8.51 -7.06
C GLY A 99 -3.00 7.95 -6.01
N GLY A 100 -1.74 8.41 -5.99
CA GLY A 100 -0.69 7.89 -5.12
C GLY A 100 -0.01 6.63 -5.66
N ALA A 101 0.85 6.02 -4.85
CA ALA A 101 1.67 4.87 -5.24
C ALA A 101 1.24 3.54 -4.59
N VAL A 102 0.10 3.51 -3.92
CA VAL A 102 -0.43 2.31 -3.26
C VAL A 102 -1.81 1.99 -3.84
N LEU A 103 -1.98 0.75 -4.23
CA LEU A 103 -3.26 0.23 -4.72
C LEU A 103 -3.57 -1.12 -4.06
N SER A 104 -4.81 -1.54 -4.09
CA SER A 104 -5.19 -2.90 -3.76
C SER A 104 -6.05 -3.50 -4.87
N PHE A 105 -5.98 -4.82 -5.00
CA PHE A 105 -6.77 -5.56 -5.98
C PHE A 105 -7.16 -6.93 -5.42
N GLU A 106 -8.15 -7.53 -6.02
CA GLU A 106 -8.75 -8.78 -5.54
C GLU A 106 -8.67 -9.85 -6.62
N LEU A 107 -8.07 -10.99 -6.27
CA LEU A 107 -8.08 -12.24 -7.06
C LEU A 107 -9.25 -13.14 -6.62
N ALA A 108 -9.35 -14.32 -7.21
CA ALA A 108 -10.46 -15.24 -6.95
C ALA A 108 -10.56 -15.67 -5.48
N ASP A 109 -9.45 -16.07 -4.88
CA ASP A 109 -9.35 -16.65 -3.54
C ASP A 109 -7.90 -16.68 -3.04
N GLN A 110 -7.67 -17.36 -1.93
CA GLN A 110 -6.36 -17.52 -1.32
C GLN A 110 -5.39 -18.35 -2.20
N GLU A 111 -5.86 -19.34 -2.92
CA GLU A 111 -5.01 -20.17 -3.79
C GLU A 111 -4.47 -19.35 -4.96
N ALA A 112 -5.33 -18.51 -5.55
CA ALA A 112 -4.94 -17.55 -6.56
C ALA A 112 -3.91 -16.54 -6.04
N VAL A 113 -4.08 -16.05 -4.81
CA VAL A 113 -3.13 -15.14 -4.14
C VAL A 113 -1.76 -15.80 -3.98
N PHE A 114 -1.70 -17.05 -3.50
CA PHE A 114 -0.43 -17.75 -3.35
C PHE A 114 0.23 -18.04 -4.70
N ALA A 115 -0.54 -18.49 -5.70
CA ALA A 115 -0.01 -18.71 -7.04
C ALA A 115 0.59 -17.43 -7.65
N PHE A 116 -0.09 -16.32 -7.47
CA PHE A 116 0.38 -15.01 -7.91
C PHE A 116 1.66 -14.60 -7.18
N ALA A 117 1.65 -14.65 -5.84
CA ALA A 117 2.78 -14.22 -5.03
C ALA A 117 4.05 -15.05 -5.26
N GLU A 118 3.92 -16.37 -5.45
CA GLU A 118 5.03 -17.27 -5.76
C GLU A 118 5.64 -17.04 -7.14
N ALA A 119 4.84 -16.55 -8.09
CA ALA A 119 5.30 -16.29 -9.45
C ALA A 119 6.00 -14.95 -9.61
N LEU A 120 5.81 -14.01 -8.69
CA LEU A 120 6.45 -12.69 -8.72
C LEU A 120 7.96 -12.79 -8.56
N LYS A 121 8.68 -11.90 -9.24
CA LYS A 121 10.15 -11.81 -9.23
C LYS A 121 10.67 -10.49 -8.72
N ILE A 122 9.90 -9.40 -8.90
CA ILE A 122 10.33 -8.04 -8.54
C ILE A 122 9.69 -7.59 -7.22
N PRO A 123 8.35 -7.55 -7.06
CA PRO A 123 7.76 -7.13 -5.79
C PRO A 123 8.09 -8.09 -4.65
N ILE A 124 8.46 -7.54 -3.51
CA ILE A 124 8.81 -8.29 -2.31
C ILE A 124 7.56 -8.54 -1.47
N ALA A 125 7.34 -9.78 -1.04
CA ALA A 125 6.25 -10.10 -0.10
C ALA A 125 6.61 -9.65 1.32
N ALA A 126 6.05 -8.53 1.78
CA ALA A 126 6.38 -7.94 3.08
C ALA A 126 5.27 -7.03 3.64
N VAL A 127 5.41 -6.69 4.93
CA VAL A 127 4.53 -5.76 5.67
C VAL A 127 5.12 -4.34 5.70
N SER A 128 5.24 -3.68 4.57
CA SER A 128 5.69 -2.29 4.50
C SER A 128 4.99 -1.57 3.36
N LEU A 129 5.29 -0.29 3.19
CA LEU A 129 4.86 0.51 2.05
C LEU A 129 5.73 1.76 1.91
N GLY A 130 5.72 2.36 0.71
CA GLY A 130 6.35 3.65 0.46
C GLY A 130 7.88 3.61 0.37
N GLY A 131 8.46 2.42 0.22
CA GLY A 131 9.89 2.24 -0.08
C GLY A 131 10.23 2.54 -1.53
N VAL A 132 11.49 2.32 -1.90
CA VAL A 132 11.96 2.38 -3.29
C VAL A 132 11.69 1.08 -4.03
N GLU A 133 11.55 -0.02 -3.31
CA GLU A 133 11.14 -1.34 -3.79
C GLU A 133 9.62 -1.48 -3.81
N SER A 134 9.09 -2.20 -4.78
CA SER A 134 7.70 -2.62 -4.83
C SER A 134 7.43 -3.71 -3.80
N ILE A 135 6.36 -3.53 -3.00
CA ILE A 135 6.02 -4.43 -1.89
C ILE A 135 4.61 -4.93 -2.05
N LEU A 136 4.46 -6.26 -2.14
CA LEU A 136 3.19 -6.95 -2.10
C LEU A 136 2.87 -7.36 -0.67
N SER A 137 1.71 -6.96 -0.16
CA SER A 137 1.22 -7.41 1.15
C SER A 137 -0.08 -8.20 1.01
N TYR A 138 -0.15 -9.33 1.70
CA TYR A 138 -1.37 -10.12 1.84
C TYR A 138 -1.99 -9.88 3.22
N PRO A 139 -3.02 -9.03 3.34
CA PRO A 139 -3.56 -8.61 4.64
C PRO A 139 -4.02 -9.77 5.52
N VAL A 140 -4.57 -10.83 4.94
CA VAL A 140 -5.13 -11.99 5.66
C VAL A 140 -4.09 -12.69 6.54
N THR A 141 -2.87 -12.87 6.05
CA THR A 141 -1.78 -13.50 6.80
C THR A 141 -0.86 -12.52 7.51
N MET A 142 -1.00 -11.22 7.21
CA MET A 142 -0.13 -10.16 7.74
C MET A 142 -0.88 -9.26 8.72
N SER A 143 -1.44 -8.15 8.24
CA SER A 143 -2.01 -7.10 9.11
C SER A 143 -3.31 -7.53 9.81
N HIS A 144 -4.06 -8.44 9.26
CA HIS A 144 -5.35 -8.92 9.77
C HIS A 144 -5.31 -10.40 10.21
N ALA A 145 -4.13 -10.98 10.39
CA ALA A 145 -3.98 -12.39 10.79
C ALA A 145 -4.68 -12.75 12.11
N CYS A 146 -4.81 -11.79 13.03
CA CYS A 146 -5.49 -11.98 14.31
C CYS A 146 -6.98 -11.59 14.30
N VAL A 147 -7.51 -11.15 13.15
CA VAL A 147 -8.92 -10.74 13.01
C VAL A 147 -9.73 -11.93 12.51
N PRO A 148 -10.85 -12.30 13.15
CA PRO A 148 -11.73 -13.36 12.67
C PRO A 148 -12.20 -13.10 11.23
N LYS A 149 -12.35 -14.15 10.43
CA LYS A 149 -12.70 -14.06 9.00
C LYS A 149 -13.94 -13.20 8.75
N GLU A 150 -15.00 -13.46 9.49
CA GLU A 150 -16.27 -12.73 9.36
C GLU A 150 -16.13 -11.21 9.64
N GLU A 151 -15.25 -10.84 10.57
CA GLU A 151 -15.04 -9.45 10.93
C GLU A 151 -14.16 -8.73 9.88
N ARG A 152 -13.12 -9.38 9.37
CA ARG A 152 -12.28 -8.80 8.33
C ARG A 152 -13.00 -8.66 6.99
N GLU A 153 -13.89 -9.62 6.64
CA GLU A 153 -14.71 -9.56 5.43
C GLU A 153 -15.72 -8.40 5.48
N LYS A 154 -16.30 -8.10 6.65
CA LYS A 154 -17.13 -6.90 6.86
C LYS A 154 -16.36 -5.60 6.63
N GLN A 155 -15.04 -5.62 6.84
CA GLN A 155 -14.14 -4.50 6.57
C GLN A 155 -13.65 -4.48 5.11
N GLY A 156 -14.10 -5.41 4.27
CA GLY A 156 -13.69 -5.52 2.87
C GLY A 156 -12.34 -6.24 2.66
N VAL A 157 -11.82 -6.90 3.70
CA VAL A 157 -10.57 -7.69 3.60
C VAL A 157 -10.95 -9.14 3.32
N THR A 158 -11.12 -9.45 2.04
CA THR A 158 -11.46 -10.79 1.52
C THR A 158 -10.24 -11.69 1.42
N ASP A 159 -10.45 -13.00 1.20
CA ASP A 159 -9.38 -13.98 1.01
C ASP A 159 -8.55 -13.74 -0.26
N GLY A 160 -9.11 -13.01 -1.24
CA GLY A 160 -8.43 -12.66 -2.50
C GLY A 160 -7.72 -11.31 -2.48
N LEU A 161 -7.83 -10.52 -1.40
CA LEU A 161 -7.34 -9.14 -1.37
C LEU A 161 -5.81 -9.07 -1.23
N LEU A 162 -5.18 -8.33 -2.13
CA LEU A 162 -3.76 -7.98 -2.12
C LEU A 162 -3.58 -6.45 -2.10
N ARG A 163 -2.52 -5.98 -1.45
CA ARG A 163 -2.08 -4.59 -1.49
C ARG A 163 -0.70 -4.49 -2.14
N LEU A 164 -0.57 -3.66 -3.15
CA LEU A 164 0.69 -3.36 -3.81
C LEU A 164 1.11 -1.92 -3.49
N SER A 165 2.27 -1.76 -2.87
CA SER A 165 2.98 -0.50 -2.77
C SER A 165 4.02 -0.45 -3.88
N VAL A 166 3.83 0.43 -4.85
CA VAL A 166 4.67 0.50 -6.05
C VAL A 166 5.93 1.30 -5.76
N GLY A 167 7.08 0.71 -6.05
CA GLY A 167 8.40 1.33 -5.92
C GLY A 167 8.80 2.16 -7.14
N ILE A 168 10.10 2.30 -7.34
CA ILE A 168 10.68 3.12 -8.42
C ILE A 168 11.33 2.29 -9.54
N GLU A 169 11.11 1.00 -9.55
CA GLU A 169 11.59 0.09 -10.58
C GLU A 169 11.04 0.52 -11.96
N ASP A 170 11.64 0.01 -13.03
CA ASP A 170 11.14 0.30 -14.38
C ASP A 170 9.69 -0.18 -14.52
N THR A 171 8.85 0.70 -15.08
CA THR A 171 7.42 0.43 -15.22
C THR A 171 7.14 -0.75 -16.14
N ALA A 172 7.93 -0.94 -17.19
CA ALA A 172 7.73 -2.04 -18.14
C ALA A 172 8.10 -3.38 -17.49
N ASP A 173 9.15 -3.41 -16.68
CA ASP A 173 9.55 -4.61 -15.95
C ASP A 173 8.49 -5.00 -14.91
N LEU A 174 7.95 -4.03 -14.16
CA LEU A 174 6.85 -4.29 -13.22
C LEU A 174 5.60 -4.84 -13.93
N LEU A 175 5.20 -4.22 -15.04
CA LEU A 175 4.06 -4.69 -15.83
C LEU A 175 4.27 -6.10 -16.37
N ALA A 176 5.46 -6.39 -16.91
CA ALA A 176 5.80 -7.71 -17.41
C ALA A 176 5.77 -8.77 -16.29
N ASP A 177 6.32 -8.45 -15.12
CA ASP A 177 6.35 -9.37 -13.98
C ASP A 177 4.95 -9.65 -13.43
N LEU A 178 4.14 -8.61 -13.23
CA LEU A 178 2.76 -8.76 -12.79
C LEU A 178 1.91 -9.56 -13.80
N THR A 179 2.09 -9.31 -15.08
CA THR A 179 1.36 -10.02 -16.16
C THR A 179 1.71 -11.50 -16.18
N GLN A 180 3.00 -11.85 -16.10
CA GLN A 180 3.41 -13.26 -16.08
C GLN A 180 2.93 -13.97 -14.80
N ALA A 181 2.86 -13.28 -13.68
CA ALA A 181 2.33 -13.83 -12.44
C ALA A 181 0.81 -14.07 -12.51
N LEU A 182 0.05 -13.17 -13.14
CA LEU A 182 -1.39 -13.35 -13.37
C LEU A 182 -1.67 -14.50 -14.33
N ALA A 183 -0.84 -14.72 -15.35
CA ALA A 183 -0.97 -15.88 -16.24
C ALA A 183 -0.83 -17.22 -15.49
N LYS A 184 -0.01 -17.28 -14.43
CA LYS A 184 0.08 -18.48 -13.58
C LYS A 184 -1.17 -18.71 -12.74
N VAL A 185 -1.91 -17.66 -12.39
CA VAL A 185 -3.21 -17.80 -11.74
C VAL A 185 -4.23 -18.44 -12.70
N GLU A 186 -4.28 -18.00 -13.96
CA GLU A 186 -5.19 -18.53 -14.97
C GLU A 186 -4.92 -20.02 -15.25
N GLU A 187 -3.65 -20.42 -15.39
CA GLU A 187 -3.26 -21.83 -15.57
C GLU A 187 -3.72 -22.78 -14.44
N LYS A 188 -3.89 -22.23 -13.22
CA LYS A 188 -4.39 -23.00 -12.07
C LYS A 188 -5.92 -23.08 -12.00
N ILE A 189 -6.62 -22.07 -12.50
CA ILE A 189 -8.10 -22.05 -12.49
C ILE A 189 -8.67 -22.99 -13.55
N GLU A 190 -7.94 -23.26 -14.65
CA GLU A 190 -8.35 -24.15 -15.73
C GLU A 190 -8.11 -25.66 -15.44
N LYS A 191 -7.46 -26.00 -14.34
CA LYS A 191 -7.19 -27.40 -13.90
C LYS A 191 -8.11 -27.84 -12.79
#